data_1880e4a1444892c5d8e3910a4fbb94ea
#
_entry.id   1880e4a1444892c5d8e3910a4fbb94ea
#
_cell.length_a   1.000
_cell.length_b   1.000
_cell.length_c   1.000
_cell.angle_alpha   90.00
_cell.angle_beta   90.00
_cell.angle_gamma   90.00
#
_symmetry.space_group_name_H-M   'P 1'
#
loop_
_entity.id
_entity.type
_entity.pdbx_description
1 polymer ?
#
loop_
_entity_poly.entity_id
_entity_poly.type
_entity_poly.pdbx_seq_one_letter_code
_entity_poly.pdbx_strand_id
1 'polypeptide(L)'
;IGFAIKAYDYMNETGNIYGIKEVILTVDDQEVFRSNLDRYAFPETRYINSLIDYEEWKQHRAFFSKSFVEPGNKLRFIESKNRGILTIKEERTYMISYLLKDAYGNSTHFSFEVNGRKQDIPKVKKPEGTEHFSWSGDNRFGAKGVRLHIPKGNLYTDFFFEYSVKEDENALSATHTLHNPLVPLHKEAEL
;
A
#
# COMPACT_ATOMS: atom_id res chain seq x y z
N ILE A 1 1.11 -10.24 -9.35
CA ILE A 1 0.06 -10.28 -8.32
C ILE A 1 0.73 -10.01 -6.99
N GLY A 2 0.21 -9.04 -6.20
CA GLY A 2 0.55 -8.85 -4.80
C GLY A 2 -0.56 -9.43 -3.93
N PHE A 3 -0.21 -9.93 -2.76
CA PHE A 3 -1.17 -10.45 -1.78
C PHE A 3 -1.24 -9.52 -0.58
N ALA A 4 -2.40 -9.51 0.09
CA ALA A 4 -2.57 -8.87 1.38
C ALA A 4 -3.37 -9.80 2.29
N ILE A 5 -3.13 -9.72 3.60
CA ILE A 5 -3.82 -10.53 4.59
C ILE A 5 -4.43 -9.65 5.68
N LYS A 6 -5.65 -9.98 6.07
CA LYS A 6 -6.29 -9.42 7.25
C LYS A 6 -6.21 -10.45 8.37
N ALA A 7 -5.41 -10.16 9.37
CA ALA A 7 -5.21 -11.04 10.51
C ALA A 7 -5.08 -10.20 11.79
N TYR A 8 -5.58 -10.74 12.89
CA TYR A 8 -5.56 -10.10 14.19
C TYR A 8 -5.05 -11.08 15.24
N ASP A 9 -4.30 -10.56 16.18
CA ASP A 9 -3.92 -11.27 17.40
C ASP A 9 -4.78 -10.78 18.56
N TYR A 10 -5.14 -11.68 19.47
CA TYR A 10 -5.93 -11.38 20.66
C TYR A 10 -5.22 -11.95 21.88
N MET A 11 -5.00 -11.13 22.88
CA MET A 11 -4.50 -11.61 24.17
C MET A 11 -5.65 -12.16 25.00
N ASN A 12 -5.37 -13.20 25.77
CA ASN A 12 -6.33 -13.76 26.72
C ASN A 12 -6.81 -12.67 27.70
N GLU A 13 -8.11 -12.72 28.02
CA GLU A 13 -8.77 -11.83 28.99
C GLU A 13 -8.87 -10.36 28.59
N THR A 14 -8.49 -9.98 27.37
CA THR A 14 -8.66 -8.61 26.86
C THR A 14 -9.40 -8.61 25.53
N GLY A 15 -10.24 -7.61 25.29
CA GLY A 15 -10.88 -7.38 23.99
C GLY A 15 -10.02 -6.60 23.00
N ASN A 16 -8.75 -6.35 23.33
CA ASN A 16 -7.85 -5.58 22.49
C ASN A 16 -7.34 -6.40 21.32
N ILE A 17 -7.25 -5.74 20.17
CA ILE A 17 -6.67 -6.30 18.96
C ILE A 17 -5.20 -5.88 18.90
N TYR A 18 -4.32 -6.85 18.70
CA TYR A 18 -2.90 -6.66 18.53
C TYR A 18 -2.46 -6.99 17.10
N GLY A 19 -1.34 -6.43 16.67
CA GLY A 19 -0.74 -6.71 15.38
C GLY A 19 0.02 -8.03 15.38
N ILE A 20 0.08 -8.66 14.22
CA ILE A 20 0.93 -9.83 13.98
C ILE A 20 2.38 -9.39 13.97
N LYS A 21 3.25 -10.06 14.73
CA LYS A 21 4.68 -9.75 14.82
C LYS A 21 5.43 -10.13 13.54
N GLU A 22 5.21 -11.34 13.06
CA GLU A 22 5.89 -11.85 11.87
C GLU A 22 4.87 -12.39 10.86
N VAL A 23 5.00 -11.94 9.61
CA VAL A 23 4.23 -12.43 8.47
C VAL A 23 5.20 -12.97 7.45
N ILE A 24 5.07 -14.24 7.09
CA ILE A 24 5.87 -14.90 6.05
C ILE A 24 4.92 -15.37 4.97
N LEU A 25 5.22 -15.01 3.71
CA LEU A 25 4.51 -15.50 2.53
C LEU A 25 5.44 -16.40 1.72
N THR A 26 4.99 -17.60 1.43
CA THR A 26 5.65 -18.52 0.50
C THR A 26 4.80 -18.79 -0.73
N VAL A 27 5.46 -19.05 -1.84
CA VAL A 27 4.87 -19.55 -3.09
C VAL A 27 5.61 -20.81 -3.47
N ASP A 28 4.89 -21.94 -3.58
CA ASP A 28 5.49 -23.26 -3.85
C ASP A 28 6.68 -23.54 -2.91
N ASP A 29 6.47 -23.33 -1.60
CA ASP A 29 7.46 -23.49 -0.52
C ASP A 29 8.67 -22.53 -0.60
N GLN A 30 8.68 -21.59 -1.54
CA GLN A 30 9.72 -20.58 -1.63
C GLN A 30 9.26 -19.29 -0.94
N GLU A 31 10.01 -18.83 0.05
CA GLU A 31 9.76 -17.56 0.71
C GLU A 31 9.93 -16.40 -0.28
N VAL A 32 8.88 -15.59 -0.42
CA VAL A 32 8.84 -14.42 -1.32
C VAL A 32 8.70 -13.10 -0.57
N PHE A 33 8.18 -13.16 0.65
CA PHE A 33 8.04 -11.98 1.50
C PHE A 33 8.11 -12.39 2.98
N ARG A 34 8.76 -11.55 3.76
CA ARG A 34 8.78 -11.62 5.22
C ARG A 34 8.71 -10.21 5.79
N SER A 35 7.84 -9.99 6.76
CA SER A 35 7.92 -8.83 7.65
C SER A 35 8.06 -9.31 9.09
N ASN A 36 9.06 -8.80 9.81
CA ASN A 36 9.25 -9.10 11.21
C ASN A 36 9.31 -7.80 12.01
N LEU A 37 8.18 -7.43 12.60
CA LEU A 37 8.01 -6.21 13.36
C LEU A 37 8.56 -6.38 14.78
N ASP A 38 9.91 -6.42 14.91
CA ASP A 38 10.59 -6.41 16.19
C ASP A 38 10.81 -4.97 16.69
N ARG A 39 11.38 -4.16 15.82
CA ARG A 39 11.61 -2.72 16.10
C ARG A 39 11.64 -1.91 14.79
N TYR A 40 11.23 -0.67 14.88
CA TYR A 40 11.41 0.33 13.82
C TYR A 40 11.67 1.70 14.42
N ALA A 41 12.35 2.56 13.68
CA ALA A 41 12.65 3.91 14.12
C ALA A 41 11.44 4.83 13.91
N PHE A 42 11.28 5.83 14.77
CA PHE A 42 10.20 6.81 14.67
C PHE A 42 10.07 7.45 13.26
N PRO A 43 11.16 7.82 12.56
CA PRO A 43 11.06 8.34 11.19
C PRO A 43 10.50 7.35 10.17
N GLU A 44 10.49 6.05 10.47
CA GLU A 44 9.95 5.01 9.59
C GLU A 44 8.44 4.81 9.74
N THR A 45 7.82 5.38 10.78
CA THR A 45 6.41 5.16 11.11
C THR A 45 5.47 5.44 9.94
N ARG A 46 5.71 6.49 9.16
CA ARG A 46 4.86 6.84 8.03
C ARG A 46 4.92 5.83 6.86
N TYR A 47 5.99 5.03 6.75
CA TYR A 47 6.05 3.97 5.75
C TYR A 47 5.05 2.83 6.01
N ILE A 48 4.52 2.70 7.23
CA ILE A 48 3.46 1.74 7.56
C ILE A 48 2.20 2.02 6.74
N ASN A 49 1.92 3.28 6.39
CA ASN A 49 0.80 3.63 5.52
C ASN A 49 0.88 2.97 4.13
N SER A 50 2.06 2.58 3.70
CA SER A 50 2.27 1.84 2.45
C SER A 50 2.32 0.31 2.66
N LEU A 51 2.55 -0.16 3.89
CA LEU A 51 2.49 -1.58 4.23
C LEU A 51 1.04 -2.07 4.36
N ILE A 52 0.13 -1.20 4.75
CA ILE A 52 -1.29 -1.51 4.81
C ILE A 52 -1.99 -1.13 3.51
N ASP A 53 -3.16 -1.72 3.26
CA ASP A 53 -4.09 -1.18 2.29
C ASP A 53 -4.72 0.10 2.87
N TYR A 54 -4.12 1.24 2.51
CA TYR A 54 -4.48 2.52 3.10
C TYR A 54 -5.90 2.94 2.71
N GLU A 55 -6.35 2.60 1.51
CA GLU A 55 -7.69 2.88 1.01
C GLU A 55 -8.73 2.10 1.82
N GLU A 56 -8.58 0.79 1.95
CA GLU A 56 -9.46 -0.05 2.76
C GLU A 56 -9.48 0.39 4.23
N TRP A 57 -8.32 0.75 4.78
CA TRP A 57 -8.28 1.27 6.14
C TRP A 57 -9.01 2.61 6.27
N LYS A 58 -8.84 3.50 5.31
CA LYS A 58 -9.43 4.84 5.37
C LYS A 58 -10.95 4.80 5.20
N GLN A 59 -11.45 4.00 4.27
CA GLN A 59 -12.88 3.91 3.93
C GLN A 59 -13.64 2.96 4.86
N HIS A 60 -13.07 1.81 5.18
CA HIS A 60 -13.78 0.72 5.85
C HIS A 60 -13.21 0.37 7.24
N ARG A 61 -12.12 1.02 7.68
CA ARG A 61 -11.38 0.65 8.89
C ARG A 61 -10.89 -0.80 8.88
N ALA A 62 -10.73 -1.38 7.69
CA ALA A 62 -10.23 -2.72 7.50
C ALA A 62 -8.71 -2.71 7.38
N PHE A 63 -8.04 -3.46 8.25
CA PHE A 63 -6.57 -3.48 8.29
C PHE A 63 -6.05 -4.69 7.51
N PHE A 64 -5.76 -4.48 6.24
CA PHE A 64 -5.07 -5.45 5.41
C PHE A 64 -3.58 -5.14 5.37
N SER A 65 -2.76 -6.08 5.83
CA SER A 65 -1.30 -6.01 5.69
C SER A 65 -0.89 -6.52 4.31
N LYS A 66 -0.24 -5.67 3.52
CA LYS A 66 0.32 -6.05 2.22
C LYS A 66 1.52 -6.98 2.43
N SER A 67 1.57 -8.06 1.67
CA SER A 67 2.72 -8.96 1.61
C SER A 67 3.56 -8.71 0.36
N PHE A 68 3.64 -7.43 -0.01
CA PHE A 68 4.50 -6.90 -1.05
C PHE A 68 4.94 -5.48 -0.71
N VAL A 69 6.01 -5.03 -1.34
CA VAL A 69 6.62 -3.73 -1.07
C VAL A 69 6.35 -2.77 -2.22
N GLU A 70 5.70 -1.66 -1.94
CA GLU A 70 5.56 -0.58 -2.92
C GLU A 70 6.92 0.11 -3.17
N PRO A 71 7.16 0.65 -4.39
CA PRO A 71 8.48 1.16 -4.76
C PRO A 71 9.05 2.23 -3.84
N GLY A 72 8.20 3.06 -3.26
CA GLY A 72 8.58 4.15 -2.35
C GLY A 72 8.68 3.73 -0.89
N ASN A 73 8.35 2.49 -0.52
CA ASN A 73 8.43 2.01 0.86
C ASN A 73 9.89 1.65 1.23
N LYS A 74 10.35 2.08 2.40
CA LYS A 74 11.72 1.86 2.90
C LYS A 74 11.75 1.24 4.29
N LEU A 75 10.72 0.49 4.68
CA LEU A 75 10.70 -0.25 5.95
C LEU A 75 11.81 -1.31 5.95
N ARG A 76 12.68 -1.26 6.96
CA ARG A 76 13.87 -2.12 7.07
C ARG A 76 13.60 -3.51 7.63
N PHE A 77 12.44 -3.70 8.26
CA PHE A 77 12.03 -5.00 8.81
C PHE A 77 11.32 -5.91 7.79
N ILE A 78 11.33 -5.51 6.50
CA ILE A 78 10.75 -6.28 5.41
C ILE A 78 11.87 -6.84 4.54
N GLU A 79 11.81 -8.14 4.29
CA GLU A 79 12.64 -8.86 3.34
C GLU A 79 11.74 -9.39 2.22
N SER A 80 12.16 -9.27 0.96
CA SER A 80 11.32 -9.75 -0.14
C SER A 80 12.11 -10.07 -1.41
N LYS A 81 11.67 -11.11 -2.12
CA LYS A 81 12.09 -11.40 -3.49
C LYS A 81 11.11 -10.73 -4.45
N ASN A 82 11.62 -10.04 -5.47
CA ASN A 82 10.79 -9.31 -6.44
C ASN A 82 9.72 -8.43 -5.74
N ARG A 83 10.08 -7.78 -4.64
CA ARG A 83 9.18 -6.98 -3.80
C ARG A 83 7.95 -7.74 -3.29
N GLY A 84 7.97 -9.06 -3.18
CA GLY A 84 6.80 -9.88 -2.81
C GLY A 84 5.76 -10.04 -3.94
N ILE A 85 6.09 -9.61 -5.15
CA ILE A 85 5.18 -9.69 -6.30
C ILE A 85 5.37 -11.03 -7.02
N LEU A 86 4.31 -11.83 -7.05
CA LEU A 86 4.25 -13.06 -7.85
C LEU A 86 4.01 -12.73 -9.32
N THR A 87 4.94 -13.14 -10.16
CA THR A 87 4.79 -13.09 -11.63
C THR A 87 4.34 -14.46 -12.13
N ILE A 88 3.11 -14.56 -12.58
CA ILE A 88 2.55 -15.77 -13.20
C ILE A 88 3.12 -15.90 -14.63
N LYS A 89 3.93 -16.91 -14.87
CA LYS A 89 4.54 -17.19 -16.21
C LYS A 89 4.00 -18.45 -16.86
N GLU A 90 3.44 -19.35 -16.09
CA GLU A 90 2.98 -20.67 -16.52
C GLU A 90 1.53 -20.89 -16.14
N GLU A 91 0.81 -21.62 -16.99
CA GLU A 91 -0.57 -22.03 -16.71
C GLU A 91 -0.55 -23.28 -15.83
N ARG A 92 -0.40 -23.06 -14.54
CA ARG A 92 -0.41 -24.09 -13.51
C ARG A 92 -0.97 -23.57 -12.20
N THR A 93 -1.22 -24.47 -11.29
CA THR A 93 -1.56 -24.12 -9.90
C THR A 93 -0.28 -23.72 -9.13
N TYR A 94 -0.38 -22.65 -8.36
CA TYR A 94 0.62 -22.17 -7.42
C TYR A 94 0.06 -22.31 -6.02
N MET A 95 0.83 -22.94 -5.11
CA MET A 95 0.48 -23.02 -3.70
C MET A 95 0.96 -21.76 -2.98
N ILE A 96 0.04 -21.02 -2.39
CA ILE A 96 0.32 -19.83 -1.60
C ILE A 96 0.15 -20.19 -0.13
N SER A 97 1.14 -19.90 0.70
CA SER A 97 1.06 -20.19 2.13
C SER A 97 1.52 -18.99 2.96
N TYR A 98 0.77 -18.72 4.01
CA TYR A 98 1.10 -17.76 5.05
C TYR A 98 1.48 -18.48 6.34
N LEU A 99 2.57 -18.05 6.96
CA LEU A 99 2.89 -18.33 8.34
C LEU A 99 2.86 -17.00 9.12
N LEU A 100 1.97 -16.92 10.08
CA LEU A 100 1.80 -15.77 10.96
C LEU A 100 2.33 -16.13 12.34
N LYS A 101 3.08 -15.23 12.98
CA LYS A 101 3.52 -15.42 14.37
C LYS A 101 3.20 -14.20 15.22
N ASP A 102 2.79 -14.45 16.44
CA ASP A 102 2.62 -13.43 17.46
C ASP A 102 3.94 -13.10 18.19
N ALA A 103 3.87 -12.20 19.17
CA ALA A 103 5.03 -11.81 19.96
C ALA A 103 5.51 -12.91 20.96
N TYR A 104 4.67 -13.91 21.22
CA TYR A 104 4.94 -14.99 22.17
C TYR A 104 5.43 -16.28 21.49
N GLY A 105 5.47 -16.30 20.16
CA GLY A 105 5.93 -17.44 19.38
C GLY A 105 4.82 -18.40 18.95
N ASN A 106 3.55 -18.11 19.25
CA ASN A 106 2.46 -18.88 18.67
C ASN A 106 2.41 -18.64 17.16
N SER A 107 1.97 -19.64 16.42
CA SER A 107 1.93 -19.55 14.97
C SER A 107 0.63 -20.10 14.38
N THR A 108 0.21 -19.48 13.29
CA THR A 108 -0.95 -19.90 12.49
C THR A 108 -0.53 -20.04 11.04
N HIS A 109 -0.95 -21.13 10.41
CA HIS A 109 -0.74 -21.38 8.98
C HIS A 109 -2.05 -21.21 8.21
N PHE A 110 -1.96 -20.59 7.05
CA PHE A 110 -3.07 -20.46 6.11
C PHE A 110 -2.55 -20.67 4.68
N SER A 111 -3.21 -21.55 3.92
CA SER A 111 -2.78 -21.86 2.55
C SER A 111 -3.96 -21.88 1.59
N PHE A 112 -3.71 -21.52 0.34
CA PHE A 112 -4.68 -21.54 -0.74
C PHE A 112 -3.99 -21.69 -2.10
N GLU A 113 -4.75 -22.09 -3.09
CA GLU A 113 -4.25 -22.26 -4.45
C GLU A 113 -4.61 -21.08 -5.35
N VAL A 114 -3.68 -20.72 -6.23
CA VAL A 114 -3.88 -19.72 -7.30
C VAL A 114 -3.63 -20.39 -8.63
N ASN A 115 -4.64 -20.43 -9.48
CA ASN A 115 -4.52 -20.98 -10.83
C ASN A 115 -4.02 -19.90 -11.80
N GLY A 116 -2.81 -20.09 -12.32
CA GLY A 116 -2.24 -19.26 -13.38
C GLY A 116 -2.97 -19.51 -14.70
N ARG A 117 -3.39 -18.42 -15.35
CA ARG A 117 -3.99 -18.47 -16.69
C ARG A 117 -3.39 -17.39 -17.57
N LYS A 118 -3.14 -17.71 -18.81
CA LYS A 118 -2.74 -16.72 -19.81
C LYS A 118 -3.90 -15.77 -20.07
N GLN A 119 -3.65 -14.49 -19.96
CA GLN A 119 -4.64 -13.46 -20.26
C GLN A 119 -3.94 -12.19 -20.74
N ASP A 120 -4.61 -11.46 -21.60
CA ASP A 120 -4.16 -10.15 -22.00
C ASP A 120 -4.55 -9.15 -20.89
N ILE A 121 -3.55 -8.62 -20.21
CA ILE A 121 -3.76 -7.58 -19.18
C ILE A 121 -3.73 -6.23 -19.89
N PRO A 122 -4.87 -5.51 -19.98
CA PRO A 122 -4.90 -4.22 -20.64
C PRO A 122 -4.00 -3.24 -19.88
N LYS A 123 -3.25 -2.45 -20.63
CA LYS A 123 -2.50 -1.35 -20.02
C LYS A 123 -3.46 -0.36 -19.37
N VAL A 124 -3.16 0.04 -18.15
CA VAL A 124 -3.90 1.11 -17.48
C VAL A 124 -3.81 2.38 -18.33
N LYS A 125 -4.95 2.82 -18.86
CA LYS A 125 -5.02 4.08 -19.60
C LYS A 125 -5.08 5.23 -18.61
N LYS A 126 -4.38 6.32 -18.93
CA LYS A 126 -4.50 7.56 -18.18
C LYS A 126 -5.95 8.05 -18.27
N PRO A 127 -6.66 8.23 -17.15
CA PRO A 127 -8.01 8.80 -17.16
C PRO A 127 -7.97 10.23 -17.71
N GLU A 128 -9.02 10.62 -18.43
CA GLU A 128 -9.15 11.98 -18.95
C GLU A 128 -9.18 13.01 -17.80
N GLY A 129 -8.54 14.15 -18.00
CA GLY A 129 -8.48 15.22 -16.98
C GLY A 129 -7.54 14.96 -15.81
N THR A 130 -6.78 13.86 -15.82
CA THR A 130 -5.81 13.55 -14.74
C THR A 130 -4.38 13.84 -15.15
N GLU A 131 -3.48 13.95 -14.16
CA GLU A 131 -2.04 14.01 -14.37
C GLU A 131 -1.35 12.80 -13.72
N HIS A 132 -0.31 12.26 -14.37
CA HIS A 132 0.45 11.16 -13.82
C HIS A 132 1.47 11.69 -12.82
N PHE A 133 1.33 11.30 -11.55
CA PHE A 133 2.30 11.58 -10.50
C PHE A 133 3.13 10.33 -10.22
N SER A 134 4.46 10.49 -10.20
CA SER A 134 5.40 9.39 -10.04
C SER A 134 6.02 9.37 -8.64
N TRP A 135 6.10 8.19 -8.04
CA TRP A 135 6.79 7.99 -6.78
C TRP A 135 8.29 8.34 -6.85
N SER A 136 8.90 8.18 -8.01
CA SER A 136 10.33 8.44 -8.24
C SER A 136 10.64 9.85 -8.72
N GLY A 137 9.61 10.65 -9.01
CA GLY A 137 9.69 11.99 -9.57
C GLY A 137 9.44 13.10 -8.57
N ASP A 138 9.72 14.31 -9.01
CA ASP A 138 9.30 15.56 -8.41
C ASP A 138 8.00 15.97 -9.12
N ASN A 139 6.89 16.00 -8.38
CA ASN A 139 5.56 16.18 -8.96
C ASN A 139 5.06 17.59 -8.71
N ARG A 140 4.61 18.26 -9.75
CA ARG A 140 4.10 19.64 -9.69
C ARG A 140 2.81 19.74 -10.47
N PHE A 141 1.86 20.46 -9.89
CA PHE A 141 0.61 20.81 -10.53
C PHE A 141 0.34 22.30 -10.36
N GLY A 142 -0.25 22.93 -11.37
CA GLY A 142 -0.60 24.34 -11.33
C GLY A 142 -1.92 24.61 -12.06
N ALA A 143 -2.81 25.34 -11.38
CA ALA A 143 -4.04 25.89 -11.95
C ALA A 143 -4.23 27.33 -11.45
N LYS A 144 -5.25 28.04 -11.96
CA LYS A 144 -5.55 29.40 -11.52
C LYS A 144 -5.84 29.40 -10.01
N GLY A 145 -5.00 30.11 -9.25
CA GLY A 145 -5.16 30.27 -7.80
C GLY A 145 -4.58 29.15 -6.95
N VAL A 146 -3.99 28.09 -7.51
CA VAL A 146 -3.38 26.99 -6.75
C VAL A 146 -2.13 26.45 -7.43
N ARG A 147 -1.13 26.12 -6.65
CA ARG A 147 0.05 25.35 -7.05
C ARG A 147 0.31 24.27 -6.02
N LEU A 148 0.60 23.06 -6.48
CA LEU A 148 0.94 21.93 -5.63
C LEU A 148 2.32 21.41 -6.02
N HIS A 149 3.15 21.16 -5.02
CA HIS A 149 4.44 20.50 -5.18
C HIS A 149 4.53 19.32 -4.20
N ILE A 150 4.69 18.13 -4.75
CA ILE A 150 4.97 16.90 -4.01
C ILE A 150 6.39 16.47 -4.33
N PRO A 151 7.37 16.71 -3.44
CA PRO A 151 8.77 16.39 -3.68
C PRO A 151 9.01 14.90 -3.89
N LYS A 152 10.06 14.57 -4.64
CA LYS A 152 10.53 13.21 -4.82
C LYS A 152 10.71 12.48 -3.49
N GLY A 153 10.25 11.23 -3.44
CA GLY A 153 10.30 10.36 -2.25
C GLY A 153 9.17 10.60 -1.26
N ASN A 154 8.16 11.35 -1.64
CA ASN A 154 6.97 11.60 -0.85
C ASN A 154 5.80 10.66 -1.18
N LEU A 155 5.85 10.00 -2.34
CA LEU A 155 4.87 9.01 -2.77
C LEU A 155 5.44 7.60 -2.64
N TYR A 156 4.58 6.62 -2.42
CA TYR A 156 4.95 5.21 -2.33
C TYR A 156 4.79 4.46 -3.65
N THR A 157 3.84 4.91 -4.47
CA THR A 157 3.55 4.38 -5.81
C THR A 157 3.09 5.50 -6.74
N ASP A 158 3.04 5.21 -8.03
CA ASP A 158 2.47 6.11 -9.02
C ASP A 158 0.95 6.17 -8.91
N PHE A 159 0.36 7.31 -9.23
CA PHE A 159 -1.09 7.46 -9.33
C PHE A 159 -1.49 8.53 -10.35
N PHE A 160 -2.76 8.57 -10.71
CA PHE A 160 -3.32 9.61 -11.55
C PHE A 160 -3.97 10.68 -10.68
N PHE A 161 -3.32 11.83 -10.61
CA PHE A 161 -3.78 12.99 -9.83
C PHE A 161 -4.99 13.63 -10.49
N GLU A 162 -6.02 13.87 -9.72
CA GLU A 162 -7.26 14.52 -10.14
C GLU A 162 -7.34 15.91 -9.50
N TYR A 163 -7.89 16.85 -10.26
CA TYR A 163 -8.13 18.18 -9.79
C TYR A 163 -9.54 18.63 -10.20
N SER A 164 -10.20 19.30 -9.28
CA SER A 164 -11.43 20.02 -9.59
C SER A 164 -11.50 21.34 -8.84
N VAL A 165 -12.25 22.29 -9.41
CA VAL A 165 -12.51 23.59 -8.83
C VAL A 165 -14.02 23.86 -8.84
N LYS A 166 -14.52 24.37 -7.74
CA LYS A 166 -15.91 24.82 -7.60
C LYS A 166 -15.91 26.30 -7.26
N GLU A 167 -16.50 27.09 -8.13
CA GLU A 167 -16.80 28.50 -7.84
C GLU A 167 -18.12 28.60 -7.09
N ASP A 168 -18.17 29.48 -6.10
CA ASP A 168 -19.38 29.78 -5.33
C ASP A 168 -19.49 31.30 -5.24
N GLU A 169 -20.55 31.85 -5.78
CA GLU A 169 -20.80 33.30 -5.83
C GLU A 169 -20.92 33.93 -4.43
N ASN A 170 -21.22 33.12 -3.41
CA ASN A 170 -21.32 33.57 -2.03
C ASN A 170 -20.02 33.38 -1.23
N ALA A 171 -18.98 32.78 -1.82
CA ALA A 171 -17.69 32.57 -1.18
C ALA A 171 -16.67 33.62 -1.63
N LEU A 172 -15.71 33.92 -0.74
CA LEU A 172 -14.60 34.85 -1.02
C LEU A 172 -13.58 34.27 -2.01
N SER A 173 -13.57 32.98 -2.20
CA SER A 173 -12.66 32.28 -3.10
C SER A 173 -13.27 30.97 -3.63
N ALA A 174 -12.75 30.48 -4.74
CA ALA A 174 -13.08 29.13 -5.25
C ALA A 174 -12.59 28.05 -4.30
N THR A 175 -13.29 26.93 -4.28
CA THR A 175 -12.87 25.71 -3.57
C THR A 175 -12.10 24.82 -4.54
N HIS A 176 -10.84 24.55 -4.22
CA HIS A 176 -9.96 23.65 -4.97
C HIS A 176 -9.93 22.28 -4.32
N THR A 177 -10.25 21.23 -5.07
CA THR A 177 -10.11 19.84 -4.64
C THR A 177 -8.87 19.23 -5.29
N LEU A 178 -7.89 18.88 -4.47
CA LEU A 178 -6.61 18.31 -4.87
C LEU A 178 -6.62 16.81 -4.59
N HIS A 179 -7.07 16.05 -5.59
CA HIS A 179 -7.22 14.60 -5.50
C HIS A 179 -8.15 14.17 -4.35
N ASN A 180 -8.01 12.92 -3.90
CA ASN A 180 -8.77 12.35 -2.79
C ASN A 180 -7.84 11.98 -1.62
N PRO A 181 -8.35 11.75 -0.40
CA PRO A 181 -7.54 11.46 0.78
C PRO A 181 -7.04 10.01 0.88
N LEU A 182 -7.10 9.22 -0.20
CA LEU A 182 -6.76 7.79 -0.21
C LEU A 182 -5.30 7.53 -0.58
N VAL A 183 -4.58 8.54 -1.07
CA VAL A 183 -3.15 8.47 -1.38
C VAL A 183 -2.34 9.03 -0.21
N PRO A 184 -1.66 8.17 0.57
CA PRO A 184 -0.88 8.65 1.70
C PRO A 184 0.43 9.31 1.25
N LEU A 185 0.78 10.41 1.89
CA LEU A 185 2.07 11.09 1.71
C LEU A 185 3.04 10.71 2.84
N HIS A 186 4.32 10.53 2.47
CA HIS A 186 5.39 10.29 3.45
C HIS A 186 5.76 11.55 4.24
N LYS A 187 5.73 12.70 3.58
CA LYS A 187 6.04 14.02 4.15
C LYS A 187 4.98 15.03 3.74
N GLU A 188 5.15 16.24 4.17
CA GLU A 188 4.31 17.37 3.76
C GLU A 188 4.48 17.67 2.25
N ALA A 189 3.39 18.11 1.64
CA ALA A 189 3.39 18.71 0.33
C ALA A 189 3.32 20.25 0.49
N GLU A 190 3.79 20.98 -0.51
CA GLU A 190 3.74 22.43 -0.56
C GLU A 190 2.53 22.88 -1.38
N LEU A 191 1.78 23.83 -0.85
CA LEU A 191 0.65 24.48 -1.49
C LEU A 191 0.90 25.96 -1.65
#